data_8794c794c7cea6abe1d1c4a200d73abc
#
_entry.id   8794c794c7cea6abe1d1c4a200d73abc
#
_cell.length_a   1.000
_cell.length_b   1.000
_cell.length_c   1.000
_cell.angle_alpha   90.00
_cell.angle_beta   90.00
_cell.angle_gamma   90.00
#
_symmetry.space_group_name_H-M   'P 1'
#
loop_
_entity.id
_entity.type
_entity.pdbx_description
1 polymer ?
#
loop_
_entity_poly.entity_id
_entity_poly.type
_entity_poly.pdbx_seq_one_letter_code
_entity_poly.pdbx_strand_id
1 'polypeptide(L)'
;MKKVRITAIRKACYPDLMEKYENPIQHACDVREGQVWIANGWAKPEGFCDSAWDSISAFVMTLAHGGGDFYDGWMKNPRSAMISCNDGFRPVSFYLEALEEDAQ
;
A
#
# COMPACT_ATOMS: atom_id res chain seq x y z
N MET A 1 2.22 16.98 -10.25
CA MET A 1 1.77 15.82 -9.48
C MET A 1 1.79 16.12 -8.00
N LYS A 2 0.94 15.45 -7.26
CA LYS A 2 0.94 15.55 -5.79
C LYS A 2 1.78 14.43 -5.19
N LYS A 3 2.26 14.65 -3.96
CA LYS A 3 2.84 13.58 -3.17
C LYS A 3 1.74 12.69 -2.63
N VAL A 4 2.07 11.42 -2.40
CA VAL A 4 1.13 10.43 -1.85
C VAL A 4 1.74 9.82 -0.60
N ARG A 5 1.01 9.88 0.51
CA ARG A 5 1.44 9.23 1.75
C ARG A 5 0.93 7.81 1.78
N ILE A 6 1.82 6.88 2.09
CA ILE A 6 1.54 5.46 2.17
C ILE A 6 1.78 5.04 3.62
N THR A 7 0.74 4.58 4.29
CA THR A 7 0.84 4.15 5.69
C THR A 7 0.51 2.67 5.80
N ALA A 8 1.37 1.89 6.43
CA ALA A 8 1.07 0.50 6.76
C ALA A 8 0.14 0.50 7.97
N ILE A 9 -1.14 0.23 7.73
CA ILE A 9 -2.17 0.32 8.76
C ILE A 9 -2.24 -0.94 9.61
N ARG A 10 -2.19 -2.10 8.96
CA ARG A 10 -2.38 -3.38 9.66
C ARG A 10 -1.68 -4.50 8.93
N LYS A 11 -1.11 -5.42 9.70
CA LYS A 11 -0.59 -6.68 9.18
C LYS A 11 -1.51 -7.79 9.66
N ALA A 12 -2.10 -8.53 8.74
CA ALA A 12 -2.85 -9.73 9.08
C ALA A 12 -1.93 -10.95 9.01
N CYS A 13 -2.38 -12.05 9.58
CA CYS A 13 -1.65 -13.31 9.54
C CYS A 13 -2.67 -14.44 9.59
N TYR A 14 -2.53 -15.40 8.68
CA TYR A 14 -3.44 -16.53 8.59
C TYR A 14 -2.67 -17.84 8.80
N PRO A 15 -2.39 -18.22 10.08
CA PRO A 15 -1.57 -19.39 10.36
C PRO A 15 -2.12 -20.70 9.81
N ASP A 16 -3.43 -20.83 9.72
CA ASP A 16 -4.08 -22.02 9.18
C ASP A 16 -3.78 -22.19 7.69
N LEU A 17 -3.78 -21.08 6.94
CA LEU A 17 -3.45 -21.13 5.50
C LEU A 17 -1.95 -21.38 5.30
N MET A 18 -1.13 -20.80 6.16
CA MET A 18 0.32 -21.01 6.12
C MET A 18 0.67 -22.48 6.35
N GLU A 19 0.06 -23.08 7.36
CA GLU A 19 0.30 -24.49 7.68
C GLU A 19 -0.11 -25.41 6.53
N LYS A 20 -1.24 -25.09 5.90
CA LYS A 20 -1.82 -25.96 4.87
C LYS A 20 -1.11 -25.81 3.51
N TYR A 21 -0.68 -24.61 3.15
CA TYR A 21 -0.29 -24.31 1.78
C TYR A 21 1.13 -23.80 1.60
N GLU A 22 1.74 -23.23 2.64
CA GLU A 22 3.03 -22.56 2.49
C GLU A 22 4.16 -23.44 3.00
N ASN A 23 5.25 -23.50 2.23
CA ASN A 23 6.47 -24.11 2.75
C ASN A 23 7.11 -23.21 3.80
N PRO A 24 7.80 -23.77 4.82
CA PRO A 24 8.47 -22.94 5.81
C PRO A 24 9.42 -21.93 5.17
N ILE A 25 9.35 -20.68 5.61
CA ILE A 25 10.25 -19.63 5.17
C ILE A 25 10.90 -18.99 6.38
N GLN A 26 12.17 -18.59 6.23
CA GLN A 26 12.92 -18.00 7.33
C GLN A 26 12.56 -16.55 7.55
N HIS A 27 12.16 -15.87 6.47
CA HIS A 27 12.04 -14.44 6.47
C HIS A 27 10.90 -14.03 5.55
N ALA A 28 9.86 -13.46 6.11
CA ALA A 28 8.69 -13.07 5.34
C ALA A 28 8.74 -11.58 5.00
N CYS A 29 8.20 -10.75 5.86
CA CYS A 29 8.01 -9.33 5.59
C CYS A 29 8.46 -8.54 6.80
N ASP A 30 9.25 -7.50 6.59
CA ASP A 30 9.76 -6.63 7.65
C ASP A 30 9.00 -5.32 7.77
N VAL A 31 7.92 -5.15 7.03
CA VAL A 31 7.05 -3.98 7.16
C VAL A 31 6.40 -3.98 8.54
N ARG A 32 6.37 -2.82 9.20
CA ARG A 32 5.78 -2.68 10.53
C ARG A 32 4.54 -1.80 10.47
N GLU A 33 3.56 -2.14 11.28
CA GLU A 33 2.36 -1.30 11.44
C GLU A 33 2.76 0.10 11.87
N GLY A 34 2.15 1.10 11.24
CA GLY A 34 2.45 2.50 11.51
C GLY A 34 3.58 3.07 10.67
N GLN A 35 4.29 2.24 9.91
CA GLN A 35 5.36 2.73 9.05
C GLN A 35 4.79 3.57 7.92
N VAL A 36 5.48 4.67 7.59
CA VAL A 36 5.02 5.65 6.61
C VAL A 36 6.07 5.86 5.53
N TRP A 37 5.64 5.95 4.29
CA TRP A 37 6.46 6.35 3.15
C TRP A 37 5.77 7.49 2.42
N ILE A 38 6.56 8.36 1.80
CA ILE A 38 6.03 9.42 0.94
C ILE A 38 6.49 9.15 -0.48
N ALA A 39 5.54 8.89 -1.36
CA ALA A 39 5.82 8.79 -2.79
C ALA A 39 5.86 10.21 -3.37
N ASN A 40 6.97 10.54 -4.02
CA ASN A 40 7.14 11.84 -4.67
C ASN A 40 6.53 11.77 -6.08
N GLY A 41 5.21 11.85 -6.13
CA GLY A 41 4.46 11.58 -7.34
C GLY A 41 4.23 10.08 -7.51
N TRP A 42 4.46 9.56 -8.72
CA TRP A 42 4.19 8.16 -9.05
C TRP A 42 5.34 7.20 -8.71
N ALA A 43 6.50 7.74 -8.35
CA ALA A 43 7.70 6.92 -8.18
C ALA A 43 7.67 6.14 -6.87
N LYS A 44 8.14 4.90 -6.91
CA LYS A 44 8.24 4.07 -5.71
C LYS A 44 9.18 4.72 -4.70
N PRO A 45 8.76 4.88 -3.43
CA PRO A 45 9.67 5.35 -2.39
C PRO A 45 10.85 4.41 -2.19
N GLU A 46 12.01 4.98 -1.86
CA GLU A 46 13.19 4.17 -1.59
C GLU A 46 12.94 3.24 -0.42
N GLY A 47 13.33 1.98 -0.58
CA GLY A 47 13.18 0.97 0.46
C GLY A 47 11.80 0.36 0.57
N PHE A 48 10.84 0.79 -0.24
CA PHE A 48 9.51 0.20 -0.24
C PHE A 48 9.54 -1.19 -0.89
N CYS A 49 8.75 -2.11 -0.37
CA CYS A 49 8.68 -3.49 -0.86
C CYS A 49 8.23 -3.53 -2.32
N ASP A 50 9.03 -4.14 -3.19
CA ASP A 50 8.73 -4.22 -4.63
C ASP A 50 7.42 -4.96 -4.88
N SER A 51 7.20 -6.06 -4.16
CA SER A 51 6.00 -6.88 -4.33
C SER A 51 4.73 -6.11 -3.92
N ALA A 52 4.79 -5.37 -2.82
CA ALA A 52 3.68 -4.53 -2.39
C ALA A 52 3.44 -3.40 -3.40
N TRP A 53 4.52 -2.84 -3.96
CA TRP A 53 4.41 -1.78 -4.96
C TRP A 53 3.63 -2.24 -6.18
N ASP A 54 3.83 -3.49 -6.61
CA ASP A 54 3.07 -4.05 -7.73
C ASP A 54 1.57 -4.00 -7.50
N SER A 55 1.14 -4.16 -6.25
CA SER A 55 -0.29 -4.12 -5.91
C SER A 55 -0.84 -2.70 -5.80
N ILE A 56 -0.05 -1.75 -5.32
CA ILE A 56 -0.57 -0.41 -4.99
C ILE A 56 -0.22 0.67 -6.00
N SER A 57 0.74 0.42 -6.91
CA SER A 57 1.31 1.50 -7.73
C SER A 57 0.29 2.20 -8.63
N ALA A 58 -0.66 1.48 -9.20
CA ALA A 58 -1.68 2.09 -10.06
C ALA A 58 -2.54 3.10 -9.28
N PHE A 59 -2.84 2.80 -8.03
CA PHE A 59 -3.61 3.69 -7.17
C PHE A 59 -2.79 4.91 -6.77
N VAL A 60 -1.51 4.71 -6.47
CA VAL A 60 -0.59 5.82 -6.17
C VAL A 60 -0.48 6.75 -7.38
N MET A 61 -0.31 6.19 -8.58
CA MET A 61 -0.22 6.97 -9.81
C MET A 61 -1.47 7.81 -10.04
N THR A 62 -2.64 7.22 -9.86
CA THR A 62 -3.92 7.92 -10.03
C THR A 62 -4.03 9.07 -9.04
N LEU A 63 -3.74 8.82 -7.76
CA LEU A 63 -3.80 9.86 -6.74
C LEU A 63 -2.81 10.97 -7.00
N ALA A 64 -1.59 10.63 -7.42
CA ALA A 64 -0.55 11.62 -7.73
C ALA A 64 -0.98 12.56 -8.85
N HIS A 65 -1.74 12.06 -9.82
CA HIS A 65 -2.19 12.83 -10.98
C HIS A 65 -3.52 13.54 -10.77
N GLY A 66 -4.04 13.57 -9.54
CA GLY A 66 -5.25 14.31 -9.23
C GLY A 66 -6.53 13.48 -9.29
N GLY A 67 -6.44 12.18 -9.58
CA GLY A 67 -7.58 11.28 -9.58
C GLY A 67 -7.98 10.83 -8.19
N GLY A 68 -9.00 10.02 -8.15
CA GLY A 68 -9.52 9.49 -6.89
C GLY A 68 -10.91 8.92 -7.07
N ASP A 69 -11.68 8.95 -6.00
CA ASP A 69 -13.05 8.44 -5.96
C ASP A 69 -13.14 7.03 -6.55
N PHE A 70 -12.21 6.16 -6.13
CA PHE A 70 -12.15 4.78 -6.60
C PHE A 70 -13.45 4.06 -6.29
N TYR A 71 -13.91 3.27 -7.23
CA TYR A 71 -15.14 2.48 -7.11
C TYR A 71 -16.35 3.33 -6.74
N ASP A 72 -16.34 4.58 -7.14
CA ASP A 72 -17.50 5.48 -7.08
C ASP A 72 -18.09 5.57 -5.67
N GLY A 73 -17.34 6.21 -4.76
CA GLY A 73 -17.78 6.44 -3.38
C GLY A 73 -17.30 5.41 -2.37
N TRP A 74 -16.28 4.64 -2.72
CA TRP A 74 -15.76 3.60 -1.83
C TRP A 74 -15.13 4.14 -0.55
N MET A 75 -14.26 5.16 -0.69
CA MET A 75 -13.51 5.70 0.46
C MET A 75 -14.18 6.94 1.01
N LYS A 76 -14.16 7.10 2.34
CA LYS A 76 -14.66 8.33 2.99
C LYS A 76 -13.89 9.55 2.49
N ASN A 77 -12.57 9.44 2.36
CA ASN A 77 -11.76 10.45 1.70
C ASN A 77 -11.64 10.05 0.22
N PRO A 78 -12.24 10.81 -0.70
CA PRO A 78 -12.20 10.42 -2.12
C PRO A 78 -10.81 10.47 -2.72
N ARG A 79 -9.87 11.13 -2.05
CA ARG A 79 -8.48 11.22 -2.48
C ARG A 79 -7.61 10.21 -1.75
N SER A 80 -8.15 9.02 -1.51
CA SER A 80 -7.44 7.95 -0.80
C SER A 80 -7.86 6.58 -1.30
N ALA A 81 -7.13 5.56 -0.88
CA ALA A 81 -7.45 4.16 -1.14
C ALA A 81 -6.87 3.28 -0.04
N MET A 82 -7.53 2.18 0.24
CA MET A 82 -7.03 1.15 1.16
C MET A 82 -6.72 -0.09 0.34
N ILE A 83 -5.43 -0.36 0.10
CA ILE A 83 -5.00 -1.43 -0.79
C ILE A 83 -4.06 -2.36 -0.04
N SER A 84 -4.27 -3.65 -0.19
CA SER A 84 -3.42 -4.67 0.40
C SER A 84 -2.23 -5.01 -0.51
N CYS A 85 -1.13 -5.46 0.10
CA CYS A 85 -0.09 -6.14 -0.67
C CYS A 85 -0.59 -7.50 -1.14
N ASN A 86 0.21 -8.18 -1.96
CA ASN A 86 -0.22 -9.42 -2.62
C ASN A 86 0.16 -10.71 -1.88
N ASP A 87 0.59 -10.63 -0.62
CA ASP A 87 0.84 -11.82 0.20
C ASP A 87 -0.48 -12.29 0.80
N GLY A 88 -0.97 -13.44 0.34
CA GLY A 88 -2.23 -14.00 0.81
C GLY A 88 -2.18 -14.62 2.21
N PHE A 89 -0.97 -14.81 2.76
CA PHE A 89 -0.79 -15.40 4.09
C PHE A 89 -0.63 -14.35 5.17
N ARG A 90 0.06 -13.22 4.82
CA ARG A 90 0.36 -12.13 5.76
C ARG A 90 0.13 -10.80 5.08
N PRO A 91 -1.11 -10.51 4.66
CA PRO A 91 -1.36 -9.26 3.92
C PRO A 91 -1.15 -8.04 4.80
N VAL A 92 -0.56 -7.01 4.21
CA VAL A 92 -0.42 -5.69 4.83
C VAL A 92 -1.41 -4.76 4.15
N SER A 93 -2.25 -4.09 4.93
CA SER A 93 -3.17 -3.08 4.42
C SER A 93 -2.48 -1.73 4.43
N PHE A 94 -2.41 -1.09 3.27
CA PHE A 94 -1.82 0.24 3.13
C PHE A 94 -2.92 1.26 2.89
N TYR A 95 -2.86 2.36 3.65
CA TYR A 95 -3.71 3.51 3.40
C TYR A 95 -2.92 4.50 2.55
N LEU A 96 -3.46 4.79 1.37
CA LEU A 96 -2.84 5.71 0.40
C LEU A 96 -3.66 6.99 0.42
N GLU A 97 -3.00 8.13 0.61
CA GLU A 97 -3.72 9.42 0.59
C GLU A 97 -2.92 10.45 -0.17
N ALA A 98 -3.60 11.14 -1.08
CA ALA A 98 -2.99 12.26 -1.79
C ALA A 98 -2.81 13.43 -0.84
N LEU A 99 -1.62 14.02 -0.87
CA LEU A 99 -1.32 15.21 -0.06
C LEU A 99 -1.57 16.46 -0.90
N GLU A 100 -1.74 17.60 -0.24
CA GLU A 100 -1.84 18.88 -0.94
C GLU A 100 -0.48 19.30 -1.51
N GLU A 101 0.59 18.76 -0.95
CA GLU A 101 1.95 19.11 -1.35
C GLU A 101 2.27 18.55 -2.73
N ASP A 102 2.87 19.39 -3.58
CA ASP A 102 3.29 18.98 -4.91
C ASP A 102 4.54 18.12 -4.86
N ALA A 103 4.63 17.17 -5.77
CA ALA A 103 5.84 16.39 -5.99
C ALA A 103 6.94 17.28 -6.55
N GLN A 104 8.16 16.99 -6.19
CA GLN A 104 9.33 17.74 -6.62
C GLN A 104 10.03 17.11 -7.81
#